data_12ec06d8d52918f51c6dbde7687c9115
#
_entry.id   12ec06d8d52918f51c6dbde7687c9115
#
_cell.length_a   1.000
_cell.length_b   1.000
_cell.length_c   1.000
_cell.angle_alpha   90.00
_cell.angle_beta   90.00
_cell.angle_gamma   90.00
#
_symmetry.space_group_name_H-M   'P 1'
#
loop_
_entity.id
_entity.type
_entity.pdbx_description
1 polymer ?
#
loop_
_entity_poly.entity_id
_entity_poly.type
_entity_poly.pdbx_seq_one_letter_code
_entity_poly.pdbx_strand_id
1 'polypeptide(L)'
;MPRPTNGLLLLKRKATHTIGSKSRLQKTLSFGRHETTLTRAFFGRFIKDPDPAKRRKTPDPLRELKGAVNEIESREELDRYLEENGDGMTIVNIATSFCGPCKLMKPTFDLFAQNYSDALFLYVLSDKNEKTKKLSDELKVGEVPAFRFFRSGEQVWQYAGASEKILRMTIIDNLLDGEKR
;
A
#
# COMPACT_ATOMS: atom_id res chain seq x y z
N MET A 1 16.18 23.70 49.67
CA MET A 1 16.82 24.62 48.71
C MET A 1 16.04 24.58 47.43
N PRO A 2 15.76 25.71 46.79
CA PRO A 2 14.52 25.94 46.05
C PRO A 2 14.57 25.53 44.57
N ARG A 3 13.38 25.22 44.01
CA ARG A 3 13.12 25.12 42.60
C ARG A 3 13.17 26.50 41.91
N PRO A 4 13.54 26.60 40.64
CA PRO A 4 13.11 27.72 39.83
C PRO A 4 11.88 27.36 38.98
N THR A 5 10.88 28.12 39.19
CA THR A 5 9.70 28.37 38.32
C THR A 5 10.08 29.32 37.19
N ASN A 6 9.30 29.34 36.16
CA ASN A 6 9.13 30.32 35.06
C ASN A 6 9.61 29.79 33.69
N GLY A 7 8.90 29.99 32.62
CA GLY A 7 7.79 30.91 32.39
C GLY A 7 7.12 30.60 31.07
N LEU A 8 5.87 30.76 31.14
CA LEU A 8 4.90 30.72 30.05
C LEU A 8 5.15 31.90 29.10
N LEU A 9 5.46 31.67 27.82
CA LEU A 9 5.41 32.73 26.81
C LEU A 9 4.43 32.35 25.70
N LEU A 10 3.20 32.80 25.88
CA LEU A 10 2.16 32.86 24.85
C LEU A 10 2.56 33.90 23.80
N LEU A 11 2.84 33.50 22.59
CA LEU A 11 2.85 34.39 21.43
C LEU A 11 1.60 34.16 20.57
N LYS A 12 0.57 34.93 20.91
CA LYS A 12 -0.57 35.18 20.03
C LYS A 12 -0.08 35.95 18.79
N ARG A 13 -0.12 35.35 17.62
CA ARG A 13 -0.06 36.12 16.36
C ARG A 13 -1.46 36.28 15.81
N LYS A 14 -1.90 37.53 15.82
CA LYS A 14 -3.14 38.03 15.22
C LYS A 14 -3.04 37.91 13.70
N ALA A 15 -4.04 37.28 13.10
CA ALA A 15 -4.31 37.35 11.67
C ALA A 15 -5.02 38.69 11.39
N THR A 16 -4.41 39.56 10.61
CA THR A 16 -5.06 40.73 10.05
C THR A 16 -5.62 40.39 8.68
N HIS A 17 -6.91 40.47 8.60
CA HIS A 17 -7.71 40.47 7.37
C HIS A 17 -7.43 41.76 6.61
N THR A 18 -7.08 41.70 5.34
CA THR A 18 -7.15 42.84 4.43
C THR A 18 -8.01 42.47 3.24
N ILE A 19 -9.18 43.08 3.22
CA ILE A 19 -10.12 43.10 2.12
C ILE A 19 -9.68 44.23 1.19
N GLY A 20 -9.46 43.95 -0.08
CA GLY A 20 -9.22 44.91 -1.15
C GLY A 20 -9.85 44.39 -2.43
N SER A 21 -11.01 44.79 -2.68
CA SER A 21 -11.72 45.66 -3.61
C SER A 21 -11.25 45.65 -5.07
N LYS A 22 -12.12 45.10 -5.91
CA LYS A 22 -12.58 45.48 -7.26
C LYS A 22 -11.58 46.08 -8.26
N SER A 23 -11.42 45.42 -9.41
CA SER A 23 -11.59 46.11 -10.68
C SER A 23 -12.03 45.15 -11.80
N ARG A 24 -13.11 45.54 -12.35
CA ARG A 24 -13.90 45.10 -13.48
C ARG A 24 -13.14 45.48 -14.77
N LEU A 25 -12.81 44.49 -15.63
CA LEU A 25 -12.60 44.77 -17.05
C LEU A 25 -13.29 43.66 -17.86
N GLN A 26 -14.51 43.99 -18.27
CA GLN A 26 -15.20 43.31 -19.36
C GLN A 26 -14.50 43.73 -20.67
N LYS A 27 -13.92 42.77 -21.38
CA LYS A 27 -13.66 42.90 -22.82
C LYS A 27 -14.56 41.89 -23.53
N THR A 28 -15.63 42.46 -24.07
CA THR A 28 -16.46 41.85 -25.10
C THR A 28 -15.63 41.66 -26.37
N LEU A 29 -15.35 40.44 -26.71
CA LEU A 29 -14.93 40.06 -28.07
C LEU A 29 -16.09 39.29 -28.67
N SER A 30 -16.88 39.97 -29.45
CA SER A 30 -17.81 39.39 -30.41
C SER A 30 -17.00 38.67 -31.48
N PHE A 31 -17.04 37.35 -31.53
CA PHE A 31 -16.51 36.60 -32.64
C PHE A 31 -17.67 35.95 -33.39
N GLY A 32 -17.68 36.24 -34.67
CA GLY A 32 -18.74 35.98 -35.62
C GLY A 32 -19.20 34.54 -35.70
N ARG A 33 -20.49 34.44 -35.92
CA ARG A 33 -21.22 33.24 -36.31
C ARG A 33 -20.76 32.82 -37.70
N HIS A 34 -19.90 31.79 -37.77
CA HIS A 34 -19.79 30.97 -38.98
C HIS A 34 -20.37 29.59 -38.64
N GLU A 35 -21.59 29.40 -39.08
CA GLU A 35 -22.22 28.09 -39.25
C GLU A 35 -21.40 27.30 -40.27
N THR A 36 -20.64 26.35 -39.81
CA THR A 36 -20.21 25.21 -40.63
C THR A 36 -20.85 23.96 -40.07
N THR A 37 -21.99 23.68 -40.65
CA THR A 37 -22.78 22.44 -40.54
C THR A 37 -22.00 21.26 -41.15
N LEU A 38 -20.94 20.79 -40.55
CA LEU A 38 -20.24 19.55 -41.01
C LEU A 38 -19.25 19.04 -40.00
N THR A 39 -19.69 18.63 -38.82
CA THR A 39 -18.90 17.70 -37.97
C THR A 39 -19.74 16.96 -36.92
N ARG A 40 -21.06 16.85 -37.13
CA ARG A 40 -21.89 16.13 -36.14
C ARG A 40 -22.05 14.62 -36.44
N ALA A 41 -21.28 14.10 -37.39
CA ALA A 41 -21.39 12.70 -37.80
C ALA A 41 -20.20 11.80 -37.40
N PHE A 42 -19.15 12.30 -36.77
CA PHE A 42 -17.95 11.50 -36.50
C PHE A 42 -17.60 11.24 -35.03
N PHE A 43 -18.32 11.86 -34.09
CA PHE A 43 -18.08 11.62 -32.66
C PHE A 43 -19.18 10.79 -31.96
N GLY A 44 -19.96 10.03 -32.70
CA GLY A 44 -21.08 9.25 -32.21
C GLY A 44 -20.77 7.76 -31.97
N ARG A 45 -19.53 7.32 -31.94
CA ARG A 45 -19.21 6.01 -31.35
C ARG A 45 -18.84 6.24 -29.89
N PHE A 46 -19.85 6.42 -29.05
CA PHE A 46 -19.73 6.12 -27.64
C PHE A 46 -19.14 4.72 -27.52
N ILE A 47 -17.87 4.64 -27.18
CA ILE A 47 -17.32 3.44 -26.60
C ILE A 47 -18.12 3.30 -25.30
N LYS A 48 -19.17 2.47 -25.32
CA LYS A 48 -19.86 2.06 -24.10
C LYS A 48 -18.77 1.43 -23.24
N ASP A 49 -18.45 2.07 -22.12
CA ASP A 49 -17.62 1.44 -21.12
C ASP A 49 -18.15 0.03 -20.90
N PRO A 50 -17.29 -1.00 -20.97
CA PRO A 50 -17.75 -2.38 -20.80
C PRO A 50 -18.45 -2.45 -19.45
N ASP A 51 -19.69 -2.94 -19.46
CA ASP A 51 -20.53 -3.19 -18.30
C ASP A 51 -19.67 -3.76 -17.17
N PRO A 52 -19.59 -3.09 -16.00
CA PRO A 52 -18.76 -3.57 -14.88
C PRO A 52 -19.12 -4.99 -14.43
N ALA A 53 -20.38 -5.43 -14.69
CA ALA A 53 -20.81 -6.81 -14.45
C ALA A 53 -20.24 -7.82 -15.49
N LYS A 54 -19.75 -7.34 -16.64
CA LYS A 54 -19.12 -8.15 -17.70
C LYS A 54 -17.60 -8.06 -17.72
N ARG A 55 -16.98 -7.39 -16.77
CA ARG A 55 -15.54 -7.55 -16.53
C ARG A 55 -15.31 -9.04 -16.30
N ARG A 56 -14.88 -9.74 -17.33
CA ARG A 56 -14.30 -11.07 -17.18
C ARG A 56 -13.21 -10.89 -16.14
N LYS A 57 -13.40 -11.47 -14.96
CA LYS A 57 -12.34 -11.55 -13.96
C LYS A 57 -11.20 -12.24 -14.70
N THR A 58 -10.20 -11.48 -15.12
CA THR A 58 -8.93 -12.08 -15.57
C THR A 58 -8.52 -13.03 -14.46
N PRO A 59 -8.18 -14.28 -14.76
CA PRO A 59 -7.73 -15.21 -13.73
C PRO A 59 -6.63 -14.49 -12.95
N ASP A 60 -6.77 -14.45 -11.62
CA ASP A 60 -5.73 -13.90 -10.74
C ASP A 60 -4.44 -14.71 -10.99
N PRO A 61 -3.39 -14.11 -11.56
CA PRO A 61 -2.16 -14.84 -11.91
C PRO A 61 -1.50 -15.44 -10.67
N LEU A 62 -1.80 -14.89 -9.48
CA LEU A 62 -1.25 -15.36 -8.21
C LEU A 62 -2.18 -16.31 -7.45
N ARG A 63 -3.29 -16.73 -8.04
CA ARG A 63 -4.27 -17.60 -7.36
C ARG A 63 -3.66 -18.88 -6.80
N GLU A 64 -2.72 -19.47 -7.52
CA GLU A 64 -2.04 -20.70 -7.11
C GLU A 64 -1.03 -20.47 -5.97
N LEU A 65 -0.56 -19.23 -5.80
CA LEU A 65 0.39 -18.83 -4.77
C LEU A 65 -0.30 -18.37 -3.49
N LYS A 66 -1.59 -18.02 -3.56
CA LYS A 66 -2.39 -17.62 -2.41
C LYS A 66 -2.82 -18.85 -1.62
N GLY A 67 -2.84 -18.72 -0.30
CA GLY A 67 -3.09 -19.85 0.61
C GLY A 67 -1.84 -20.61 1.01
N ALA A 68 -0.66 -20.23 0.51
CA ALA A 68 0.64 -20.74 0.89
C ALA A 68 1.63 -19.60 1.11
N VAL A 69 2.74 -19.91 1.79
CA VAL A 69 3.86 -18.96 1.95
C VAL A 69 4.88 -19.22 0.85
N ASN A 70 5.20 -18.20 0.06
CA ASN A 70 6.12 -18.29 -1.05
C ASN A 70 7.46 -17.63 -0.67
N GLU A 71 8.56 -18.32 -0.87
CA GLU A 71 9.89 -17.79 -0.59
C GLU A 71 10.35 -16.90 -1.76
N ILE A 72 10.94 -15.75 -1.41
CA ILE A 72 11.54 -14.81 -2.38
C ILE A 72 12.98 -14.49 -1.98
N GLU A 73 13.82 -14.25 -2.96
CA GLU A 73 15.24 -14.07 -2.76
C GLU A 73 15.80 -12.73 -3.22
N SER A 74 14.98 -11.91 -3.89
CA SER A 74 15.45 -10.64 -4.42
C SER A 74 14.39 -9.54 -4.39
N ARG A 75 14.85 -8.30 -4.57
CA ARG A 75 13.98 -7.14 -4.70
C ARG A 75 13.12 -7.21 -5.95
N GLU A 76 13.68 -7.68 -7.04
CA GLU A 76 12.99 -7.80 -8.32
C GLU A 76 11.83 -8.80 -8.23
N GLU A 77 12.00 -9.88 -7.46
CA GLU A 77 10.90 -10.83 -7.20
C GLU A 77 9.80 -10.20 -6.36
N LEU A 78 10.16 -9.46 -5.31
CA LEU A 78 9.19 -8.73 -4.51
C LEU A 78 8.39 -7.75 -5.37
N ASP A 79 9.07 -6.92 -6.16
CA ASP A 79 8.42 -5.92 -7.01
C ASP A 79 7.47 -6.57 -8.02
N ARG A 80 7.87 -7.68 -8.64
CA ARG A 80 7.01 -8.44 -9.53
C ARG A 80 5.74 -8.94 -8.82
N TYR A 81 5.86 -9.52 -7.63
CA TYR A 81 4.70 -10.00 -6.87
C TYR A 81 3.79 -8.86 -6.42
N LEU A 82 4.35 -7.71 -6.07
CA LEU A 82 3.57 -6.53 -5.71
C LEU A 82 2.80 -5.99 -6.91
N GLU A 83 3.44 -5.94 -8.09
CA GLU A 83 2.81 -5.50 -9.33
C GLU A 83 1.69 -6.46 -9.76
N GLU A 84 1.96 -7.78 -9.75
CA GLU A 84 1.00 -8.81 -10.12
C GLU A 84 -0.19 -8.90 -9.14
N ASN A 85 0.03 -8.65 -7.83
CA ASN A 85 -1.04 -8.67 -6.82
C ASN A 85 -1.87 -7.38 -6.83
N GLY A 86 -1.38 -6.30 -7.45
CA GLY A 86 -2.10 -5.03 -7.60
C GLY A 86 -2.57 -4.48 -6.25
N ASP A 87 -3.90 -4.30 -6.11
CA ASP A 87 -4.51 -3.75 -4.89
C ASP A 87 -4.66 -4.78 -3.76
N GLY A 88 -4.30 -6.04 -4.00
CA GLY A 88 -4.33 -7.09 -2.98
C GLY A 88 -3.30 -6.87 -1.87
N MET A 89 -3.60 -7.37 -0.66
CA MET A 89 -2.66 -7.33 0.45
C MET A 89 -1.51 -8.31 0.20
N THR A 90 -0.27 -7.84 0.36
CA THR A 90 0.94 -8.68 0.39
C THR A 90 1.62 -8.53 1.73
N ILE A 91 1.94 -9.65 2.38
CA ILE A 91 2.58 -9.70 3.68
C ILE A 91 3.91 -10.42 3.54
N VAL A 92 5.01 -9.72 3.83
CA VAL A 92 6.37 -10.25 3.75
C VAL A 92 6.89 -10.50 5.15
N ASN A 93 7.23 -11.74 5.46
CA ASN A 93 7.93 -12.12 6.69
C ASN A 93 9.43 -12.22 6.42
N ILE A 94 10.22 -11.45 7.15
CA ILE A 94 11.68 -11.45 7.06
C ILE A 94 12.25 -12.12 8.31
N ALA A 95 13.10 -13.11 8.11
CA ALA A 95 13.69 -13.92 9.16
C ALA A 95 15.19 -14.17 8.89
N THR A 96 15.88 -14.76 9.86
CA THR A 96 17.25 -15.27 9.71
C THR A 96 17.30 -16.74 10.12
N SER A 97 18.30 -17.49 9.63
CA SER A 97 18.45 -18.92 9.89
C SER A 97 18.70 -19.25 11.37
N PHE A 98 19.33 -18.33 12.10
CA PHE A 98 19.68 -18.51 13.52
C PHE A 98 18.65 -17.94 14.49
N CYS A 99 17.55 -17.37 14.01
CA CYS A 99 16.51 -16.74 14.82
C CYS A 99 15.54 -17.79 15.39
N GLY A 100 15.67 -18.06 16.69
CA GLY A 100 14.75 -18.97 17.41
C GLY A 100 13.28 -18.52 17.36
N PRO A 101 12.96 -17.26 17.72
CA PRO A 101 11.60 -16.74 17.61
C PRO A 101 11.01 -16.79 16.18
N CYS A 102 11.84 -16.63 15.14
CA CYS A 102 11.39 -16.75 13.75
C CYS A 102 10.92 -18.18 13.43
N LYS A 103 11.63 -19.19 13.91
CA LYS A 103 11.26 -20.60 13.74
C LYS A 103 9.94 -20.93 14.42
N LEU A 104 9.66 -20.33 15.58
CA LEU A 104 8.39 -20.49 16.28
C LEU A 104 7.22 -19.81 15.55
N MET A 105 7.48 -18.66 14.92
CA MET A 105 6.46 -17.92 14.18
C MET A 105 6.15 -18.49 12.80
N LYS A 106 7.07 -19.26 12.19
CA LYS A 106 6.87 -19.77 10.84
C LYS A 106 5.61 -20.62 10.68
N PRO A 107 5.33 -21.62 11.53
CA PRO A 107 4.10 -22.42 11.42
C PRO A 107 2.83 -21.54 11.56
N THR A 108 2.84 -20.58 12.45
CA THR A 108 1.72 -19.62 12.61
C THR A 108 1.53 -18.77 11.35
N PHE A 109 2.63 -18.34 10.72
CA PHE A 109 2.58 -17.59 9.47
C PHE A 109 2.05 -18.42 8.30
N ASP A 110 2.45 -19.70 8.22
CA ASP A 110 1.93 -20.66 7.25
C ASP A 110 0.41 -20.90 7.44
N LEU A 111 -0.04 -20.97 8.70
CA LEU A 111 -1.47 -21.09 9.02
C LEU A 111 -2.25 -19.83 8.64
N PHE A 112 -1.67 -18.65 8.84
CA PHE A 112 -2.30 -17.39 8.41
C PHE A 112 -2.42 -17.30 6.90
N ALA A 113 -1.44 -17.78 6.14
CA ALA A 113 -1.54 -17.84 4.68
C ALA A 113 -2.73 -18.68 4.23
N GLN A 114 -2.98 -19.81 4.87
CA GLN A 114 -4.13 -20.68 4.59
C GLN A 114 -5.46 -20.00 4.97
N ASN A 115 -5.51 -19.34 6.13
CA ASN A 115 -6.73 -18.72 6.65
C ASN A 115 -7.10 -17.42 5.91
N TYR A 116 -6.12 -16.67 5.41
CA TYR A 116 -6.29 -15.40 4.70
C TYR A 116 -5.85 -15.53 3.24
N SER A 117 -6.44 -16.49 2.54
CA SER A 117 -6.07 -16.86 1.17
C SER A 117 -6.30 -15.76 0.11
N ASP A 118 -6.96 -14.65 0.47
CA ASP A 118 -7.11 -13.49 -0.41
C ASP A 118 -5.85 -12.59 -0.37
N ALA A 119 -5.01 -12.72 0.66
CA ALA A 119 -3.71 -12.06 0.76
C ALA A 119 -2.57 -12.95 0.25
N LEU A 120 -1.51 -12.32 -0.23
CA LEU A 120 -0.28 -12.98 -0.67
C LEU A 120 0.72 -13.00 0.49
N PHE A 121 1.25 -14.16 0.83
CA PHE A 121 2.22 -14.35 1.91
C PHE A 121 3.59 -14.70 1.32
N LEU A 122 4.58 -13.86 1.62
CA LEU A 122 5.96 -14.02 1.16
C LEU A 122 6.91 -14.19 2.34
N TYR A 123 7.99 -14.92 2.11
CA TYR A 123 9.01 -15.18 3.12
C TYR A 123 10.39 -14.89 2.58
N VAL A 124 11.20 -14.21 3.39
CA VAL A 124 12.60 -13.86 3.09
C VAL A 124 13.49 -14.40 4.18
N LEU A 125 14.44 -15.25 3.82
CA LEU A 125 15.54 -15.62 4.70
C LEU A 125 16.73 -14.68 4.44
N SER A 126 16.85 -13.62 5.24
CA SER A 126 17.74 -12.48 4.96
C SER A 126 19.24 -12.83 4.96
N ASP A 127 19.62 -13.91 5.60
CA ASP A 127 20.99 -14.42 5.67
C ASP A 127 21.28 -15.57 4.68
N LYS A 128 20.40 -15.82 3.71
CA LYS A 128 20.57 -16.88 2.70
C LYS A 128 21.64 -16.53 1.68
N ASN A 129 21.62 -15.30 1.18
CA ASN A 129 22.57 -14.79 0.19
C ASN A 129 22.64 -13.25 0.20
N GLU A 130 23.54 -12.66 -0.61
CA GLU A 130 23.72 -11.21 -0.69
C GLU A 130 22.47 -10.47 -1.21
N LYS A 131 21.65 -11.09 -2.07
CA LYS A 131 20.42 -10.48 -2.58
C LYS A 131 19.37 -10.37 -1.50
N THR A 132 19.18 -11.44 -0.71
CA THR A 132 18.23 -11.44 0.41
C THR A 132 18.66 -10.49 1.51
N LYS A 133 19.97 -10.37 1.76
CA LYS A 133 20.52 -9.39 2.70
C LYS A 133 20.22 -7.96 2.22
N LYS A 134 20.53 -7.67 0.97
CA LYS A 134 20.25 -6.36 0.35
C LYS A 134 18.76 -6.02 0.43
N LEU A 135 17.88 -6.97 0.11
CA LEU A 135 16.42 -6.80 0.24
C LEU A 135 16.02 -6.44 1.68
N SER A 136 16.58 -7.13 2.67
CA SER A 136 16.33 -6.86 4.09
C SER A 136 16.80 -5.45 4.50
N ASP A 137 17.96 -5.01 4.01
CA ASP A 137 18.52 -3.68 4.27
C ASP A 137 17.63 -2.59 3.63
N GLU A 138 17.17 -2.79 2.39
CA GLU A 138 16.24 -1.89 1.70
C GLU A 138 14.89 -1.78 2.42
N LEU A 139 14.39 -2.88 2.97
CA LEU A 139 13.18 -2.90 3.79
C LEU A 139 13.41 -2.36 5.22
N LYS A 140 14.64 -1.90 5.53
CA LYS A 140 15.02 -1.33 6.83
C LYS A 140 14.67 -2.24 8.01
N VAL A 141 15.05 -3.51 7.90
CA VAL A 141 14.80 -4.51 8.94
C VAL A 141 15.88 -4.40 10.01
N GLY A 142 15.51 -3.91 11.20
CA GLY A 142 16.42 -3.84 12.36
C GLY A 142 16.30 -5.03 13.30
N GLU A 143 15.14 -5.69 13.33
CA GLU A 143 14.85 -6.80 14.24
C GLU A 143 14.09 -7.90 13.49
N VAL A 144 14.28 -9.17 13.88
CA VAL A 144 13.57 -10.32 13.29
C VAL A 144 12.89 -11.16 14.39
N PRO A 145 11.73 -11.79 14.09
CA PRO A 145 11.01 -11.75 12.84
C PRO A 145 10.41 -10.37 12.56
N ALA A 146 10.47 -9.93 11.30
CA ALA A 146 9.88 -8.67 10.85
C ALA A 146 8.83 -8.93 9.79
N PHE A 147 7.77 -8.15 9.82
CA PHE A 147 6.66 -8.24 8.87
C PHE A 147 6.46 -6.90 8.19
N ARG A 148 6.34 -6.91 6.87
CA ARG A 148 6.07 -5.75 6.03
C ARG A 148 4.77 -6.00 5.27
N PHE A 149 3.87 -5.03 5.31
CA PHE A 149 2.56 -5.10 4.68
C PHE A 149 2.54 -4.13 3.51
N PHE A 150 2.15 -4.63 2.34
CA PHE A 150 2.09 -3.85 1.12
C PHE A 150 0.69 -3.89 0.53
N ARG A 151 0.28 -2.78 -0.08
CA ARG A 151 -0.94 -2.65 -0.86
C ARG A 151 -0.68 -1.68 -2.01
N SER A 152 -1.16 -2.01 -3.20
CA SER A 152 -0.92 -1.20 -4.40
C SER A 152 0.57 -0.86 -4.64
N GLY A 153 1.47 -1.81 -4.34
CA GLY A 153 2.92 -1.63 -4.46
C GLY A 153 3.59 -0.83 -3.34
N GLU A 154 2.83 -0.21 -2.43
CA GLU A 154 3.36 0.61 -1.35
C GLU A 154 3.33 -0.10 0.00
N GLN A 155 4.35 0.14 0.84
CA GLN A 155 4.36 -0.36 2.20
C GLN A 155 3.38 0.44 3.06
N VAL A 156 2.30 -0.19 3.52
CA VAL A 156 1.25 0.44 4.32
C VAL A 156 1.44 0.25 5.82
N TRP A 157 2.11 -0.84 6.23
CA TRP A 157 2.34 -1.13 7.64
C TRP A 157 3.60 -1.97 7.87
N GLN A 158 4.06 -2.00 9.12
CA GLN A 158 5.15 -2.87 9.55
C GLN A 158 4.97 -3.29 11.00
N TYR A 159 5.46 -4.50 11.30
CA TYR A 159 5.51 -5.04 12.65
C TYR A 159 6.82 -5.84 12.81
N ALA A 160 7.44 -5.77 13.99
CA ALA A 160 8.57 -6.61 14.37
C ALA A 160 8.26 -7.31 15.70
N GLY A 161 8.58 -8.59 15.80
CA GLY A 161 8.36 -9.41 17.00
C GLY A 161 7.67 -10.73 16.72
N ALA A 162 7.67 -11.60 17.75
CA ALA A 162 7.16 -12.97 17.68
C ALA A 162 5.84 -13.16 18.44
N SER A 163 4.93 -12.19 18.37
CA SER A 163 3.60 -12.31 18.98
C SER A 163 2.56 -12.66 17.94
N GLU A 164 2.05 -13.88 18.00
CA GLU A 164 0.95 -14.34 17.15
C GLU A 164 -0.27 -13.43 17.24
N LYS A 165 -0.66 -13.05 18.47
CA LYS A 165 -1.81 -12.18 18.70
C LYS A 165 -1.69 -10.84 18.00
N ILE A 166 -0.53 -10.18 18.12
CA ILE A 166 -0.30 -8.88 17.50
C ILE A 166 -0.27 -9.02 15.97
N LEU A 167 0.45 -10.02 15.46
CA LEU A 167 0.52 -10.26 14.02
C LEU A 167 -0.88 -10.52 13.43
N ARG A 168 -1.68 -11.36 14.09
CA ARG A 168 -3.06 -11.64 13.69
C ARG A 168 -3.93 -10.40 13.65
N MET A 169 -3.88 -9.58 14.72
CA MET A 169 -4.63 -8.32 14.77
C MET A 169 -4.18 -7.38 13.64
N THR A 170 -2.88 -7.24 13.45
CA THR A 170 -2.32 -6.40 12.38
C THR A 170 -2.79 -6.87 10.99
N ILE A 171 -2.84 -8.18 10.74
CA ILE A 171 -3.35 -8.73 9.47
C ILE A 171 -4.81 -8.32 9.30
N ILE A 172 -5.66 -8.58 10.30
CA ILE A 172 -7.11 -8.30 10.24
C ILE A 172 -7.37 -6.80 10.04
N ASP A 173 -6.64 -5.94 10.74
CA ASP A 173 -6.82 -4.48 10.67
C ASP A 173 -6.43 -3.91 9.30
N ASN A 174 -5.50 -4.56 8.60
CA ASN A 174 -5.04 -4.13 7.28
C ASN A 174 -5.74 -4.83 6.10
N LEU A 175 -6.57 -5.85 6.36
CA LEU A 175 -7.40 -6.46 5.32
C LEU A 175 -8.64 -5.61 5.06
N LEU A 176 -9.05 -5.53 3.79
CA LEU A 176 -10.34 -4.94 3.42
C LEU A 176 -11.50 -5.82 3.87
N ASP A 177 -12.69 -5.25 4.04
CA ASP A 177 -13.84 -5.99 4.55
C ASP A 177 -14.21 -7.23 3.72
N GLY A 178 -13.95 -7.21 2.40
CA GLY A 178 -14.14 -8.34 1.51
C GLY A 178 -13.05 -9.43 1.60
N GLU A 179 -11.92 -9.14 2.25
CA GLU A 179 -10.79 -10.06 2.47
C GLU A 179 -10.82 -10.70 3.86
N LYS A 180 -11.67 -10.19 4.75
CA LYS A 180 -11.85 -10.73 6.11
C LYS A 180 -12.82 -11.90 6.08
N ARG A 181 -12.39 -13.06 6.57
CA ARG A 181 -13.19 -14.27 6.70
C ARG A 181 -13.29 -14.73 8.14
#